data_2b24711bb018162c34306a5613e4a9a5
#
_entry.id   2b24711bb018162c34306a5613e4a9a5
#
_cell.length_a   1.000
_cell.length_b   1.000
_cell.length_c   1.000
_cell.angle_alpha   90.00
_cell.angle_beta   90.00
_cell.angle_gamma   90.00
#
_symmetry.space_group_name_H-M   'P 1'
#
loop_
_entity.id
_entity.type
_entity.pdbx_description
1 polymer ?
#
loop_
_entity_poly.entity_id
_entity_poly.type
_entity_poly.pdbx_seq_one_letter_code
_entity_poly.pdbx_strand_id
1 'polypeptide(L)'
;MRIVIIGGGASGMLASSMISKNNKVILVEKNEKLGKKLYITGKGRCNVTNDCAPREFLENVVTNAKFMQSAIYGFTSEDTMAFLEENGLSLVVERGNRVFPKSNKSSDVIKTLSNALLKNGVEVRLNTVVESVKKTGDTFIVATSNGDIECDAVVVATGGVSYPLTGSTGDGYKFAKSFSHDIVRPKASLCPIRVVEQNVTKELEGLSLKNVDVSVIKDGKKIVGEFGEMIFTAFGVSGPTILSISANINKIDLNNTKISIDLKPALTYEELDKRVLSDFKLFSNKEFKNALSDLLPKKLIPVIVRLSGIKEDTKVNVISAENRKNLVHLLKNFDFSVKSLAPIEEAVVTSGGVNVKEINPKTFESKKVQNLYFIGEVVDVDAYTGGFNLQIAWSSAVAAARALSR
;
A
#
# COMPACT_ATOMS: atom_id res chain seq x y z
N MET A 1 -10.77 33.86 -1.27
CA MET A 1 -9.44 33.53 -1.83
C MET A 1 -9.58 32.78 -3.15
N ARG A 2 -8.59 32.90 -4.01
CA ARG A 2 -8.42 32.05 -5.19
C ARG A 2 -7.41 30.95 -4.86
N ILE A 3 -7.82 29.70 -4.95
CA ILE A 3 -7.04 28.53 -4.49
C ILE A 3 -6.82 27.60 -5.67
N VAL A 4 -5.56 27.22 -5.92
CA VAL A 4 -5.20 26.24 -6.92
C VAL A 4 -4.82 24.92 -6.23
N ILE A 5 -5.48 23.83 -6.63
CA ILE A 5 -5.15 22.47 -6.18
C ILE A 5 -4.52 21.72 -7.36
N ILE A 6 -3.30 21.21 -7.15
CA ILE A 6 -2.51 20.54 -8.18
C ILE A 6 -2.63 19.02 -7.98
N GLY A 7 -3.34 18.34 -8.88
CA GLY A 7 -3.56 16.91 -8.90
C GLY A 7 -4.98 16.50 -8.57
N GLY A 8 -5.66 15.93 -9.56
CA GLY A 8 -7.05 15.44 -9.49
C GLY A 8 -7.15 13.98 -9.00
N GLY A 9 -6.29 13.59 -8.07
CA GLY A 9 -6.33 12.31 -7.36
C GLY A 9 -7.29 12.33 -6.17
N ALA A 10 -7.22 11.31 -5.31
CA ALA A 10 -8.06 11.16 -4.12
C ALA A 10 -8.05 12.43 -3.27
N SER A 11 -6.92 12.82 -2.74
CA SER A 11 -6.80 13.97 -1.83
C SER A 11 -7.19 15.29 -2.49
N GLY A 12 -6.79 15.53 -3.75
CA GLY A 12 -7.12 16.76 -4.46
C GLY A 12 -8.62 16.91 -4.73
N MET A 13 -9.30 15.84 -5.14
CA MET A 13 -10.75 15.86 -5.37
C MET A 13 -11.51 16.14 -4.07
N LEU A 14 -11.16 15.46 -2.96
CA LEU A 14 -11.84 15.66 -1.70
C LEU A 14 -11.55 17.07 -1.13
N ALA A 15 -10.31 17.53 -1.12
CA ALA A 15 -9.98 18.88 -0.66
C ALA A 15 -10.78 19.95 -1.42
N SER A 16 -10.81 19.84 -2.76
CA SER A 16 -11.57 20.78 -3.61
C SER A 16 -13.07 20.79 -3.30
N SER A 17 -13.65 19.62 -2.99
CA SER A 17 -15.08 19.51 -2.69
C SER A 17 -15.45 20.01 -1.28
N MET A 18 -14.46 20.13 -0.37
CA MET A 18 -14.67 20.48 1.03
C MET A 18 -14.32 21.96 1.36
N ILE A 19 -13.60 22.64 0.49
CA ILE A 19 -13.29 24.08 0.69
C ILE A 19 -14.57 24.90 0.57
N SER A 20 -14.73 25.90 1.47
CA SER A 20 -15.89 26.79 1.47
C SER A 20 -16.14 27.42 0.10
N LYS A 21 -17.41 27.48 -0.32
CA LYS A 21 -17.88 28.12 -1.56
C LYS A 21 -17.58 29.62 -1.64
N ASN A 22 -17.20 30.24 -0.55
CA ASN A 22 -16.73 31.64 -0.54
C ASN A 22 -15.35 31.80 -1.21
N ASN A 23 -14.68 30.69 -1.49
CA ASN A 23 -13.41 30.67 -2.20
C ASN A 23 -13.59 30.20 -3.65
N LYS A 24 -12.79 30.75 -4.57
CA LYS A 24 -12.71 30.26 -5.94
C LYS A 24 -11.67 29.13 -5.99
N VAL A 25 -12.10 27.91 -6.20
CA VAL A 25 -11.24 26.73 -6.28
C VAL A 25 -11.04 26.30 -7.71
N ILE A 26 -9.77 26.12 -8.12
CA ILE A 26 -9.35 25.60 -9.43
C ILE A 26 -8.58 24.30 -9.19
N LEU A 27 -9.12 23.17 -9.65
CA LEU A 27 -8.45 21.86 -9.61
C LEU A 27 -7.78 21.61 -10.95
N VAL A 28 -6.44 21.49 -10.93
CA VAL A 28 -5.63 21.26 -12.14
C VAL A 28 -5.17 19.81 -12.18
N GLU A 29 -5.46 19.11 -13.28
CA GLU A 29 -5.06 17.72 -13.51
C GLU A 29 -4.40 17.59 -14.88
N LYS A 30 -3.22 16.96 -14.91
CA LYS A 30 -2.46 16.77 -16.16
C LYS A 30 -3.03 15.72 -17.10
N ASN A 31 -3.79 14.77 -16.56
CA ASN A 31 -4.42 13.71 -17.34
C ASN A 31 -5.76 14.17 -17.95
N GLU A 32 -6.27 13.35 -18.85
CA GLU A 32 -7.56 13.51 -19.53
C GLU A 32 -8.78 13.25 -18.62
N LYS A 33 -8.56 12.71 -17.40
CA LYS A 33 -9.62 12.41 -16.43
C LYS A 33 -9.09 12.40 -15.00
N LEU A 34 -10.01 12.66 -14.07
CA LEU A 34 -9.74 12.60 -12.63
C LEU A 34 -9.58 11.16 -12.14
N GLY A 35 -8.86 10.97 -11.03
CA GLY A 35 -8.85 9.74 -10.26
C GLY A 35 -8.18 8.53 -10.91
N LYS A 36 -7.25 8.69 -11.87
CA LYS A 36 -6.63 7.55 -12.58
C LYS A 36 -6.00 6.51 -11.63
N LYS A 37 -5.27 6.94 -10.60
CA LYS A 37 -4.71 6.00 -9.60
C LYS A 37 -5.83 5.40 -8.74
N LEU A 38 -6.82 6.19 -8.34
CA LEU A 38 -7.98 5.71 -7.59
C LEU A 38 -8.76 4.63 -8.34
N TYR A 39 -8.86 4.77 -9.68
CA TYR A 39 -9.56 3.79 -10.53
C TYR A 39 -8.97 2.38 -10.45
N ILE A 40 -7.65 2.24 -10.30
CA ILE A 40 -6.97 0.93 -10.26
C ILE A 40 -6.82 0.37 -8.84
N THR A 41 -7.13 1.15 -7.80
CA THR A 41 -7.00 0.70 -6.41
C THR A 41 -7.94 -0.48 -6.09
N GLY A 42 -7.49 -1.37 -5.20
CA GLY A 42 -8.28 -2.54 -4.80
C GLY A 42 -8.66 -3.44 -5.98
N LYS A 43 -7.82 -3.54 -7.02
CA LYS A 43 -8.12 -4.28 -8.28
C LYS A 43 -9.39 -3.76 -8.98
N GLY A 44 -9.57 -2.44 -8.99
CA GLY A 44 -10.73 -1.78 -9.61
C GLY A 44 -11.98 -1.70 -8.71
N ARG A 45 -11.90 -2.17 -7.45
CA ARG A 45 -13.00 -2.10 -6.47
C ARG A 45 -12.93 -0.85 -5.58
N CYS A 46 -11.77 -0.29 -5.35
CA CYS A 46 -11.44 0.80 -4.44
C CYS A 46 -11.78 0.50 -2.97
N ASN A 47 -10.80 0.09 -2.19
CA ASN A 47 -10.92 0.02 -0.72
C ASN A 47 -10.80 1.44 -0.15
N VAL A 48 -11.93 2.09 0.09
CA VAL A 48 -12.00 3.55 0.38
C VAL A 48 -11.45 3.91 1.75
N THR A 49 -11.61 3.04 2.74
CA THR A 49 -11.10 3.22 4.11
C THR A 49 -11.10 1.88 4.86
N ASN A 50 -10.71 1.91 6.13
CA ASN A 50 -10.87 0.81 7.07
C ASN A 50 -11.79 1.26 8.21
N ASP A 51 -12.83 0.49 8.49
CA ASP A 51 -13.82 0.77 9.54
C ASP A 51 -13.25 0.40 10.92
N CYS A 52 -12.32 1.21 11.40
CA CYS A 52 -11.67 1.04 12.69
C CYS A 52 -11.55 2.38 13.45
N ALA A 53 -11.40 2.29 14.76
CA ALA A 53 -11.21 3.47 15.61
C ALA A 53 -9.89 4.20 15.28
N PRO A 54 -9.80 5.52 15.48
CA PRO A 54 -8.60 6.31 15.18
C PRO A 54 -7.31 5.79 15.82
N ARG A 55 -7.40 5.23 17.01
CA ARG A 55 -6.24 4.64 17.70
C ARG A 55 -5.71 3.41 16.96
N GLU A 56 -6.60 2.47 16.63
CA GLU A 56 -6.28 1.26 15.85
C GLU A 56 -5.77 1.63 14.45
N PHE A 57 -6.37 2.65 13.85
CA PHE A 57 -5.90 3.19 12.58
C PHE A 57 -4.43 3.59 12.63
N LEU A 58 -4.02 4.35 13.65
CA LEU A 58 -2.65 4.86 13.79
C LEU A 58 -1.61 3.74 14.00
N GLU A 59 -2.01 2.59 14.55
CA GLU A 59 -1.17 1.40 14.68
C GLU A 59 -0.83 0.78 13.30
N ASN A 60 -1.63 1.08 12.27
CA ASN A 60 -1.43 0.64 10.89
C ASN A 60 -0.65 1.66 10.02
N VAL A 61 -0.31 2.82 10.56
CA VAL A 61 0.54 3.81 9.88
C VAL A 61 2.01 3.47 10.14
N VAL A 62 2.72 3.07 9.10
CA VAL A 62 4.11 2.59 9.18
C VAL A 62 5.10 3.75 9.37
N THR A 63 4.87 4.85 8.65
CA THR A 63 5.77 6.02 8.67
C THR A 63 5.05 7.24 9.21
N ASN A 64 5.65 7.89 10.23
CA ASN A 64 5.19 9.17 10.79
C ASN A 64 3.76 9.15 11.37
N ALA A 65 3.33 8.07 12.05
CA ALA A 65 2.00 7.94 12.66
C ALA A 65 1.62 9.12 13.57
N LYS A 66 2.56 9.62 14.39
CA LYS A 66 2.32 10.77 15.27
C LYS A 66 1.95 12.05 14.50
N PHE A 67 2.53 12.25 13.31
CA PHE A 67 2.20 13.40 12.46
C PHE A 67 0.74 13.35 12.01
N MET A 68 0.22 12.16 11.71
CA MET A 68 -1.15 11.96 11.25
C MET A 68 -2.22 12.05 12.33
N GLN A 69 -1.84 12.01 13.61
CA GLN A 69 -2.78 11.93 14.72
C GLN A 69 -3.89 12.99 14.65
N SER A 70 -3.52 14.28 14.48
CA SER A 70 -4.49 15.37 14.41
C SER A 70 -5.46 15.24 13.24
N ALA A 71 -4.97 14.82 12.07
CA ALA A 71 -5.78 14.68 10.87
C ALA A 71 -6.75 13.49 10.97
N ILE A 72 -6.28 12.33 11.47
CA ILE A 72 -7.10 11.11 11.61
C ILE A 72 -8.21 11.30 12.66
N TYR A 73 -7.93 11.96 13.77
CA TYR A 73 -8.98 12.32 14.75
C TYR A 73 -9.89 13.43 14.25
N GLY A 74 -9.40 14.32 13.38
CA GLY A 74 -10.18 15.41 12.79
C GLY A 74 -11.13 14.95 11.68
N PHE A 75 -10.79 13.87 10.96
CA PHE A 75 -11.64 13.27 9.93
C PHE A 75 -11.38 11.77 9.90
N THR A 76 -12.26 11.03 10.55
CA THR A 76 -12.16 9.59 10.82
C THR A 76 -12.58 8.74 9.64
N SER A 77 -12.43 7.43 9.75
CA SER A 77 -13.00 6.46 8.80
C SER A 77 -14.53 6.55 8.72
N GLU A 78 -15.19 6.75 9.86
CA GLU A 78 -16.63 6.96 9.95
C GLU A 78 -17.05 8.23 9.20
N ASP A 79 -16.33 9.36 9.39
CA ASP A 79 -16.58 10.60 8.65
C ASP A 79 -16.42 10.42 7.13
N THR A 80 -15.43 9.60 6.71
CA THR A 80 -15.23 9.27 5.29
C THR A 80 -16.42 8.48 4.74
N MET A 81 -16.89 7.49 5.48
CA MET A 81 -18.06 6.69 5.09
C MET A 81 -19.30 7.57 5.00
N ALA A 82 -19.57 8.38 6.03
CA ALA A 82 -20.67 9.32 6.04
C ALA A 82 -20.65 10.28 4.85
N PHE A 83 -19.48 10.92 4.58
CA PHE A 83 -19.34 11.81 3.43
C PHE A 83 -19.66 11.13 2.09
N LEU A 84 -19.17 9.91 1.89
CA LEU A 84 -19.42 9.18 0.64
C LEU A 84 -20.88 8.77 0.50
N GLU A 85 -21.53 8.33 1.59
CA GLU A 85 -22.95 7.93 1.62
C GLU A 85 -23.89 9.12 1.44
N GLU A 86 -23.63 10.26 2.07
CA GLU A 86 -24.36 11.52 1.89
C GLU A 86 -24.26 12.05 0.43
N ASN A 87 -23.19 11.69 -0.28
CA ASN A 87 -23.03 12.00 -1.69
C ASN A 87 -23.51 10.86 -2.61
N GLY A 88 -24.27 9.89 -2.08
CA GLY A 88 -25.00 8.87 -2.85
C GLY A 88 -24.21 7.60 -3.16
N LEU A 89 -23.09 7.32 -2.47
CA LEU A 89 -22.33 6.10 -2.64
C LEU A 89 -22.65 5.10 -1.52
N SER A 90 -23.38 4.02 -1.84
CA SER A 90 -23.60 2.93 -0.87
C SER A 90 -22.32 2.15 -0.63
N LEU A 91 -21.99 1.89 0.64
CA LEU A 91 -20.79 1.20 1.08
C LEU A 91 -21.11 -0.18 1.69
N VAL A 92 -20.09 -1.02 1.78
CA VAL A 92 -20.12 -2.33 2.46
C VAL A 92 -18.80 -2.53 3.19
N VAL A 93 -18.90 -3.03 4.43
CA VAL A 93 -17.73 -3.44 5.23
C VAL A 93 -17.50 -4.93 5.02
N GLU A 94 -16.30 -5.30 4.62
CA GLU A 94 -15.88 -6.68 4.41
C GLU A 94 -14.92 -7.14 5.53
N ARG A 95 -14.55 -8.42 5.50
CA ARG A 95 -13.58 -9.01 6.45
C ARG A 95 -12.32 -8.13 6.59
N GLY A 96 -11.89 -7.91 7.83
CA GLY A 96 -10.76 -7.04 8.17
C GLY A 96 -11.11 -5.56 8.09
N ASN A 97 -12.38 -5.23 8.32
CA ASN A 97 -12.92 -3.87 8.38
C ASN A 97 -12.70 -3.05 7.10
N ARG A 98 -12.45 -3.71 5.97
CA ARG A 98 -12.22 -3.05 4.68
C ARG A 98 -13.51 -2.54 4.08
N VAL A 99 -13.54 -1.26 3.74
CA VAL A 99 -14.73 -0.59 3.21
C VAL A 99 -14.65 -0.45 1.69
N PHE A 100 -15.67 -0.95 1.00
CA PHE A 100 -15.77 -0.90 -0.46
C PHE A 100 -17.11 -0.29 -0.89
N PRO A 101 -17.20 0.32 -2.10
CA PRO A 101 -18.50 0.63 -2.70
C PRO A 101 -19.27 -0.68 -2.92
N LYS A 102 -20.56 -0.69 -2.58
CA LYS A 102 -21.46 -1.85 -2.74
C LYS A 102 -21.49 -2.37 -4.18
N SER A 103 -21.26 -1.50 -5.16
CA SER A 103 -21.17 -1.84 -6.57
C SER A 103 -19.86 -2.58 -6.95
N ASN A 104 -18.86 -2.60 -6.07
CA ASN A 104 -17.52 -3.11 -6.35
C ASN A 104 -16.80 -2.39 -7.52
N LYS A 105 -17.12 -1.12 -7.76
CA LYS A 105 -16.55 -0.32 -8.86
C LYS A 105 -15.90 0.95 -8.34
N SER A 106 -14.59 1.09 -8.55
CA SER A 106 -13.86 2.33 -8.23
C SER A 106 -14.37 3.56 -9.01
N SER A 107 -14.96 3.34 -10.20
CA SER A 107 -15.59 4.39 -11.00
C SER A 107 -16.70 5.12 -10.25
N ASP A 108 -17.42 4.43 -9.37
CA ASP A 108 -18.54 5.05 -8.62
C ASP A 108 -18.01 5.98 -7.52
N VAL A 109 -16.87 5.62 -6.89
CA VAL A 109 -16.17 6.52 -5.96
C VAL A 109 -15.73 7.80 -6.68
N ILE A 110 -15.12 7.67 -7.87
CA ILE A 110 -14.69 8.80 -8.68
C ILE A 110 -15.88 9.67 -9.10
N LYS A 111 -16.99 9.04 -9.53
CA LYS A 111 -18.22 9.74 -9.88
C LYS A 111 -18.80 10.53 -8.71
N THR A 112 -18.84 9.92 -7.52
CA THR A 112 -19.31 10.57 -6.29
C THR A 112 -18.48 11.80 -5.96
N LEU A 113 -17.14 11.68 -5.97
CA LEU A 113 -16.25 12.83 -5.76
C LEU A 113 -16.40 13.90 -6.86
N SER A 114 -16.54 13.51 -8.13
CA SER A 114 -16.76 14.46 -9.23
C SER A 114 -18.08 15.23 -9.09
N ASN A 115 -19.14 14.56 -8.64
CA ASN A 115 -20.42 15.23 -8.34
C ASN A 115 -20.28 16.22 -7.18
N ALA A 116 -19.49 15.87 -6.15
CA ALA A 116 -19.21 16.78 -5.04
C ALA A 116 -18.44 18.03 -5.49
N LEU A 117 -17.48 17.88 -6.42
CA LEU A 117 -16.79 19.02 -7.04
C LEU A 117 -17.77 19.95 -7.76
N LEU A 118 -18.68 19.41 -8.59
CA LEU A 118 -19.69 20.18 -9.30
C LEU A 118 -20.62 20.91 -8.34
N LYS A 119 -21.12 20.23 -7.31
CA LYS A 119 -21.97 20.85 -6.27
C LYS A 119 -21.27 22.00 -5.55
N ASN A 120 -19.95 21.93 -5.40
CA ASN A 120 -19.15 22.97 -4.75
C ASN A 120 -18.68 24.08 -5.70
N GLY A 121 -18.97 24.00 -6.99
CA GLY A 121 -18.62 25.01 -7.99
C GLY A 121 -17.12 25.05 -8.32
N VAL A 122 -16.44 23.92 -8.21
CA VAL A 122 -14.99 23.80 -8.49
C VAL A 122 -14.74 23.88 -10.00
N GLU A 123 -13.83 24.76 -10.41
CA GLU A 123 -13.32 24.84 -11.79
C GLU A 123 -12.30 23.70 -11.99
N VAL A 124 -12.61 22.72 -12.86
CA VAL A 124 -11.71 21.59 -13.15
C VAL A 124 -11.01 21.83 -14.50
N ARG A 125 -9.67 21.79 -14.49
CA ARG A 125 -8.83 21.91 -15.69
C ARG A 125 -8.09 20.60 -15.93
N LEU A 126 -8.59 19.79 -16.83
CA LEU A 126 -7.95 18.56 -17.31
C LEU A 126 -6.91 18.87 -18.39
N ASN A 127 -6.05 17.88 -18.72
CA ASN A 127 -4.98 18.01 -19.72
C ASN A 127 -4.12 19.26 -19.49
N THR A 128 -3.92 19.65 -18.23
CA THR A 128 -3.20 20.85 -17.84
C THR A 128 -2.03 20.48 -16.94
N VAL A 129 -0.82 20.53 -17.50
CA VAL A 129 0.42 20.23 -16.76
C VAL A 129 0.86 21.48 -16.01
N VAL A 130 1.10 21.36 -14.70
CA VAL A 130 1.76 22.38 -13.92
C VAL A 130 3.28 22.22 -14.09
N GLU A 131 3.94 23.25 -14.59
CA GLU A 131 5.37 23.27 -14.89
C GLU A 131 6.18 23.81 -13.70
N SER A 132 5.70 24.88 -13.08
CA SER A 132 6.33 25.47 -11.91
C SER A 132 5.32 26.20 -11.02
N VAL A 133 5.71 26.38 -9.75
CA VAL A 133 4.99 27.20 -8.78
C VAL A 133 5.99 28.21 -8.21
N LYS A 134 5.65 29.49 -8.25
CA LYS A 134 6.47 30.58 -7.71
C LYS A 134 5.61 31.44 -6.78
N LYS A 135 6.22 32.03 -5.77
CA LYS A 135 5.57 33.01 -4.90
C LYS A 135 6.23 34.38 -5.07
N THR A 136 5.42 35.40 -5.30
CA THR A 136 5.85 36.80 -5.44
C THR A 136 5.00 37.65 -4.49
N GLY A 137 5.62 38.15 -3.43
CA GLY A 137 4.87 38.77 -2.32
C GLY A 137 3.91 37.76 -1.68
N ASP A 138 2.64 38.11 -1.62
CA ASP A 138 1.58 37.25 -1.05
C ASP A 138 0.88 36.36 -2.08
N THR A 139 1.22 36.49 -3.35
CA THR A 139 0.55 35.85 -4.47
C THR A 139 1.40 34.70 -5.05
N PHE A 140 0.76 33.58 -5.41
CA PHE A 140 1.39 32.51 -6.17
C PHE A 140 1.10 32.65 -7.66
N ILE A 141 2.10 32.33 -8.48
CA ILE A 141 1.98 32.15 -9.91
C ILE A 141 2.22 30.65 -10.20
N VAL A 142 1.18 29.97 -10.66
CA VAL A 142 1.21 28.56 -11.07
C VAL A 142 1.31 28.54 -12.60
N ALA A 143 2.52 28.31 -13.11
CA ALA A 143 2.75 28.20 -14.56
C ALA A 143 2.24 26.85 -15.05
N THR A 144 1.40 26.89 -16.10
CA THR A 144 0.82 25.67 -16.66
C THR A 144 0.97 25.64 -18.19
N SER A 145 0.85 24.44 -18.78
CA SER A 145 0.81 24.26 -20.24
C SER A 145 -0.28 25.05 -20.97
N ASN A 146 -1.28 25.53 -20.22
CA ASN A 146 -2.45 26.25 -20.74
C ASN A 146 -2.51 27.71 -20.25
N GLY A 147 -1.36 28.27 -19.85
CA GLY A 147 -1.22 29.64 -19.34
C GLY A 147 -1.09 29.67 -17.80
N ASP A 148 -0.65 30.81 -17.29
CA ASP A 148 -0.38 31.01 -15.89
C ASP A 148 -1.66 31.24 -15.07
N ILE A 149 -1.67 30.76 -13.84
CA ILE A 149 -2.78 30.96 -12.90
C ILE A 149 -2.22 31.71 -11.68
N GLU A 150 -2.70 32.94 -11.47
CA GLU A 150 -2.44 33.70 -10.26
C GLU A 150 -3.42 33.29 -9.17
N CYS A 151 -2.93 33.07 -7.91
CA CYS A 151 -3.76 32.60 -6.79
C CYS A 151 -3.17 32.97 -5.43
N ASP A 152 -4.02 32.96 -4.39
CA ASP A 152 -3.67 33.29 -3.01
C ASP A 152 -3.09 32.09 -2.25
N ALA A 153 -3.46 30.87 -2.66
CA ALA A 153 -3.01 29.65 -2.02
C ALA A 153 -2.85 28.50 -3.02
N VAL A 154 -1.88 27.61 -2.73
CA VAL A 154 -1.60 26.42 -3.52
C VAL A 154 -1.64 25.17 -2.66
N VAL A 155 -2.34 24.14 -3.12
CA VAL A 155 -2.38 22.82 -2.51
C VAL A 155 -1.75 21.80 -3.47
N VAL A 156 -0.64 21.19 -3.05
CA VAL A 156 0.05 20.14 -3.81
C VAL A 156 -0.52 18.79 -3.41
N ALA A 157 -1.26 18.15 -4.32
CA ALA A 157 -1.98 16.87 -4.15
C ALA A 157 -1.58 15.84 -5.24
N THR A 158 -0.33 15.91 -5.68
CA THR A 158 0.19 15.20 -6.88
C THR A 158 0.46 13.71 -6.67
N GLY A 159 0.32 13.20 -5.44
CA GLY A 159 0.69 11.83 -5.10
C GLY A 159 2.21 11.60 -5.06
N GLY A 160 2.62 10.33 -4.99
CA GLY A 160 4.02 9.90 -4.97
C GLY A 160 4.61 9.63 -6.35
N VAL A 161 5.36 8.50 -6.46
CA VAL A 161 5.99 8.05 -7.71
C VAL A 161 5.64 6.61 -8.08
N SER A 162 4.75 5.96 -7.33
CA SER A 162 4.23 4.63 -7.68
C SER A 162 3.15 4.74 -8.76
N TYR A 163 3.09 3.75 -9.67
CA TYR A 163 2.20 3.74 -10.83
C TYR A 163 2.29 5.02 -11.68
N PRO A 164 3.46 5.36 -12.25
CA PRO A 164 3.68 6.65 -12.95
C PRO A 164 2.74 6.88 -14.14
N LEU A 165 2.23 5.83 -14.79
CA LEU A 165 1.24 5.93 -15.86
C LEU A 165 -0.11 6.51 -15.40
N THR A 166 -0.36 6.57 -14.09
CA THR A 166 -1.54 7.23 -13.53
C THR A 166 -1.36 8.73 -13.28
N GLY A 167 -0.16 9.26 -13.50
CA GLY A 167 0.19 10.64 -13.27
C GLY A 167 1.06 10.91 -12.04
N SER A 168 1.35 9.89 -11.22
CA SER A 168 2.22 10.00 -10.04
C SER A 168 3.70 9.97 -10.45
N THR A 169 4.23 11.09 -10.92
CA THR A 169 5.58 11.21 -11.50
C THR A 169 6.55 12.01 -10.62
N GLY A 170 6.14 12.37 -9.40
CA GLY A 170 6.98 13.10 -8.44
C GLY A 170 7.07 14.62 -8.71
N ASP A 171 6.16 15.20 -9.47
CA ASP A 171 6.17 16.64 -9.75
C ASP A 171 6.04 17.47 -8.47
N GLY A 172 5.24 17.02 -7.50
CA GLY A 172 5.10 17.68 -6.21
C GLY A 172 6.41 17.79 -5.43
N TYR A 173 7.32 16.84 -5.60
CA TYR A 173 8.65 16.91 -4.98
C TYR A 173 9.52 18.01 -5.62
N LYS A 174 9.35 18.27 -6.91
CA LYS A 174 10.02 19.39 -7.59
C LYS A 174 9.49 20.72 -7.08
N PHE A 175 8.15 20.83 -6.94
CA PHE A 175 7.52 22.04 -6.38
C PHE A 175 7.95 22.27 -4.93
N ALA A 176 7.95 21.24 -4.09
CA ALA A 176 8.40 21.34 -2.71
C ALA A 176 9.87 21.80 -2.61
N LYS A 177 10.76 21.23 -3.43
CA LYS A 177 12.18 21.63 -3.49
C LYS A 177 12.37 23.08 -3.92
N SER A 178 11.56 23.62 -4.84
CA SER A 178 11.65 25.02 -5.25
C SER A 178 11.34 26.01 -4.11
N PHE A 179 10.63 25.53 -3.07
CA PHE A 179 10.38 26.25 -1.82
C PHE A 179 11.28 25.78 -0.67
N SER A 180 12.42 25.16 -0.99
CA SER A 180 13.43 24.68 -0.04
C SER A 180 12.95 23.61 0.94
N HIS A 181 11.92 22.86 0.62
CA HIS A 181 11.50 21.70 1.39
C HIS A 181 12.42 20.49 1.16
N ASP A 182 12.74 19.81 2.25
CA ASP A 182 13.47 18.55 2.20
C ASP A 182 12.55 17.42 1.73
N ILE A 183 13.09 16.59 0.84
CA ILE A 183 12.40 15.39 0.36
C ILE A 183 13.10 14.15 0.93
N VAL A 184 12.38 13.43 1.78
CA VAL A 184 12.80 12.09 2.20
C VAL A 184 12.78 11.18 0.96
N ARG A 185 13.90 10.52 0.67
CA ARG A 185 14.07 9.74 -0.56
C ARG A 185 12.91 8.75 -0.75
N PRO A 186 12.17 8.84 -1.86
CA PRO A 186 11.09 7.91 -2.18
C PRO A 186 11.60 6.46 -2.32
N LYS A 187 10.86 5.51 -1.75
CA LYS A 187 11.13 4.07 -1.79
C LYS A 187 9.83 3.32 -2.05
N ALA A 188 9.95 2.12 -2.62
CA ALA A 188 8.82 1.21 -2.78
C ALA A 188 8.26 0.81 -1.40
N SER A 189 6.95 0.90 -1.22
CA SER A 189 6.21 0.37 -0.07
C SER A 189 5.01 -0.43 -0.55
N LEU A 190 4.65 -1.49 0.16
CA LEU A 190 3.60 -2.42 -0.25
C LEU A 190 3.88 -3.01 -1.64
N CYS A 191 5.03 -3.65 -1.79
CA CYS A 191 5.47 -4.19 -3.08
C CYS A 191 5.87 -5.67 -2.96
N PRO A 192 5.88 -6.41 -4.08
CA PRO A 192 6.44 -7.75 -4.12
C PRO A 192 7.91 -7.77 -3.68
N ILE A 193 8.35 -8.91 -3.16
CA ILE A 193 9.75 -9.15 -2.81
C ILE A 193 10.34 -10.14 -3.82
N ARG A 194 11.43 -9.73 -4.47
CA ARG A 194 12.17 -10.57 -5.41
C ARG A 194 13.19 -11.42 -4.64
N VAL A 195 13.30 -12.68 -4.99
CA VAL A 195 14.19 -13.63 -4.34
C VAL A 195 15.28 -14.15 -5.28
N VAL A 196 16.31 -14.77 -4.71
CA VAL A 196 17.41 -15.36 -5.48
C VAL A 196 16.95 -16.66 -6.16
N GLU A 197 16.14 -17.48 -5.46
CA GLU A 197 15.66 -18.80 -5.88
C GLU A 197 14.50 -18.71 -6.89
N GLN A 198 14.67 -17.92 -7.97
CA GLN A 198 13.63 -17.66 -8.96
C GLN A 198 13.19 -18.91 -9.74
N ASN A 199 14.04 -19.91 -9.87
CA ASN A 199 13.68 -21.20 -10.45
C ASN A 199 12.57 -21.88 -9.63
N VAL A 200 12.63 -21.84 -8.30
CA VAL A 200 11.62 -22.39 -7.40
C VAL A 200 10.33 -21.57 -7.45
N THR A 201 10.44 -20.24 -7.34
CA THR A 201 9.24 -19.38 -7.36
C THR A 201 8.51 -19.41 -8.70
N LYS A 202 9.21 -19.57 -9.82
CA LYS A 202 8.63 -19.73 -11.16
C LYS A 202 7.83 -21.03 -11.28
N GLU A 203 8.33 -22.14 -10.72
CA GLU A 203 7.56 -23.39 -10.65
C GLU A 203 6.27 -23.25 -9.84
N LEU A 204 6.31 -22.42 -8.80
CA LEU A 204 5.19 -22.15 -7.90
C LEU A 204 4.31 -20.95 -8.34
N GLU A 205 4.63 -20.27 -9.44
CA GLU A 205 3.92 -19.08 -9.90
C GLU A 205 2.40 -19.26 -9.90
N GLY A 206 1.67 -18.31 -9.29
CA GLY A 206 0.21 -18.35 -9.14
C GLY A 206 -0.29 -19.21 -7.98
N LEU A 207 0.57 -19.97 -7.29
CA LEU A 207 0.17 -20.67 -6.08
C LEU A 207 -0.03 -19.68 -4.95
N SER A 208 -1.27 -19.59 -4.45
CA SER A 208 -1.60 -18.85 -3.24
C SER A 208 -1.59 -19.78 -2.04
N LEU A 209 -0.94 -19.34 -0.97
CA LEU A 209 -0.96 -20.00 0.33
C LEU A 209 -1.80 -19.19 1.29
N LYS A 210 -2.71 -19.86 2.01
CA LYS A 210 -3.53 -19.28 3.05
C LYS A 210 -3.02 -19.75 4.41
N ASN A 211 -3.17 -18.89 5.43
CA ASN A 211 -2.81 -19.25 6.82
C ASN A 211 -1.35 -19.73 6.96
N VAL A 212 -0.41 -18.99 6.38
CA VAL A 212 1.03 -19.18 6.60
C VAL A 212 1.57 -18.08 7.50
N ASP A 213 2.62 -18.36 8.26
CA ASP A 213 3.42 -17.33 8.94
C ASP A 213 4.65 -17.03 8.09
N VAL A 214 4.82 -15.77 7.73
CA VAL A 214 5.96 -15.31 6.95
C VAL A 214 6.82 -14.40 7.80
N SER A 215 8.07 -14.77 7.97
CA SER A 215 9.04 -14.02 8.76
C SER A 215 10.20 -13.55 7.90
N VAL A 216 10.67 -12.32 8.15
CA VAL A 216 11.94 -11.82 7.61
C VAL A 216 13.03 -12.00 8.64
N ILE A 217 14.09 -12.68 8.24
CA ILE A 217 15.26 -12.98 9.07
C ILE A 217 16.46 -12.27 8.44
N LYS A 218 17.10 -11.39 9.20
CA LYS A 218 18.34 -10.70 8.83
C LYS A 218 19.44 -11.06 9.84
N ASP A 219 20.59 -11.49 9.32
CA ASP A 219 21.73 -11.90 10.14
C ASP A 219 21.34 -12.89 11.27
N GLY A 220 20.44 -13.84 10.95
CA GLY A 220 19.93 -14.86 11.88
C GLY A 220 18.85 -14.38 12.87
N LYS A 221 18.44 -13.10 12.85
CA LYS A 221 17.43 -12.55 13.75
C LYS A 221 16.12 -12.23 13.01
N LYS A 222 14.98 -12.61 13.59
CA LYS A 222 13.66 -12.22 13.10
C LYS A 222 13.48 -10.71 13.26
N ILE A 223 13.22 -10.01 12.14
CA ILE A 223 12.98 -8.55 12.09
C ILE A 223 11.48 -8.26 12.18
N VAL A 224 10.68 -8.96 11.38
CA VAL A 224 9.24 -8.81 11.26
C VAL A 224 8.62 -10.15 10.91
N GLY A 225 7.37 -10.36 11.26
CA GLY A 225 6.59 -11.52 10.85
C GLY A 225 5.13 -11.16 10.74
N GLU A 226 4.46 -11.80 9.78
CA GLU A 226 3.05 -11.61 9.47
C GLU A 226 2.38 -12.94 9.18
N PHE A 227 1.21 -13.16 9.79
CA PHE A 227 0.35 -14.30 9.50
C PHE A 227 -0.71 -13.92 8.47
N GLY A 228 -0.92 -14.77 7.46
CA GLY A 228 -1.98 -14.50 6.49
C GLY A 228 -1.81 -15.21 5.15
N GLU A 229 -2.15 -14.49 4.10
CA GLU A 229 -2.15 -14.99 2.72
C GLU A 229 -0.97 -14.42 1.92
N MET A 230 -0.32 -15.28 1.16
CA MET A 230 0.71 -14.92 0.20
C MET A 230 0.51 -15.61 -1.15
N ILE A 231 1.19 -15.15 -2.18
CA ILE A 231 1.20 -15.74 -3.52
C ILE A 231 2.63 -15.78 -4.07
N PHE A 232 2.98 -16.85 -4.74
CA PHE A 232 4.21 -16.93 -5.51
C PHE A 232 4.03 -16.25 -6.88
N THR A 233 5.06 -15.51 -7.29
CA THR A 233 5.19 -14.91 -8.63
C THR A 233 6.42 -15.47 -9.33
N ALA A 234 6.58 -15.21 -10.63
CA ALA A 234 7.74 -15.70 -11.38
C ALA A 234 9.10 -15.28 -10.77
N PHE A 235 9.15 -14.13 -10.09
CA PHE A 235 10.40 -13.55 -9.60
C PHE A 235 10.54 -13.57 -8.08
N GLY A 236 9.53 -14.06 -7.35
CA GLY A 236 9.55 -14.03 -5.89
C GLY A 236 8.17 -14.23 -5.28
N VAL A 237 7.84 -13.42 -4.28
CA VAL A 237 6.63 -13.54 -3.48
C VAL A 237 5.88 -12.22 -3.39
N SER A 238 4.55 -12.30 -3.24
CA SER A 238 3.64 -11.16 -3.12
C SER A 238 2.41 -11.55 -2.27
N GLY A 239 1.36 -10.75 -2.30
CA GLY A 239 0.15 -10.96 -1.51
C GLY A 239 0.12 -10.13 -0.23
N PRO A 240 -1.01 -10.09 0.48
CA PRO A 240 -1.22 -9.15 1.59
C PRO A 240 -0.10 -9.17 2.64
N THR A 241 0.27 -10.36 3.11
CA THR A 241 1.35 -10.56 4.11
C THR A 241 2.70 -10.01 3.62
N ILE A 242 3.06 -10.32 2.37
CA ILE A 242 4.33 -9.87 1.78
C ILE A 242 4.35 -8.35 1.57
N LEU A 243 3.23 -7.78 1.13
CA LEU A 243 3.10 -6.33 0.96
C LEU A 243 3.30 -5.60 2.29
N SER A 244 2.66 -6.06 3.38
CA SER A 244 2.87 -5.52 4.73
C SER A 244 4.33 -5.63 5.18
N ILE A 245 4.93 -6.80 5.01
CA ILE A 245 6.34 -7.04 5.34
C ILE A 245 7.25 -6.06 4.57
N SER A 246 7.01 -5.85 3.28
CA SER A 246 7.85 -4.98 2.44
C SER A 246 7.91 -3.54 2.95
N ALA A 247 6.82 -3.02 3.54
CA ALA A 247 6.78 -1.69 4.14
C ALA A 247 7.72 -1.56 5.36
N ASN A 248 7.92 -2.65 6.10
CA ASN A 248 8.80 -2.66 7.27
C ASN A 248 10.29 -2.77 6.93
N ILE A 249 10.61 -3.37 5.77
CA ILE A 249 12.00 -3.64 5.38
C ILE A 249 12.53 -2.70 4.29
N ASN A 250 11.73 -1.77 3.78
CA ASN A 250 12.13 -0.88 2.69
C ASN A 250 13.21 0.16 3.10
N LYS A 251 13.47 0.30 4.40
CA LYS A 251 14.45 1.26 4.95
C LYS A 251 15.74 0.60 5.43
N ILE A 252 15.82 -0.74 5.44
CA ILE A 252 17.01 -1.48 5.87
C ILE A 252 17.84 -1.94 4.67
N ASP A 253 19.09 -2.28 4.94
CA ASP A 253 19.92 -3.03 4.02
C ASP A 253 19.44 -4.48 3.92
N LEU A 254 19.25 -5.00 2.70
CA LEU A 254 18.70 -6.34 2.45
C LEU A 254 19.79 -7.43 2.32
N ASN A 255 21.06 -7.11 2.45
CA ASN A 255 22.13 -8.11 2.48
C ASN A 255 21.89 -9.09 3.64
N ASN A 256 22.19 -10.38 3.44
CA ASN A 256 21.99 -11.46 4.41
C ASN A 256 20.55 -11.54 4.97
N THR A 257 19.57 -11.17 4.14
CA THR A 257 18.16 -11.19 4.51
C THR A 257 17.46 -12.35 3.81
N LYS A 258 16.65 -13.11 4.54
CA LYS A 258 15.79 -14.16 3.97
C LYS A 258 14.34 -14.01 4.42
N ILE A 259 13.44 -14.49 3.59
CA ILE A 259 12.05 -14.76 3.93
C ILE A 259 11.97 -16.22 4.36
N SER A 260 11.40 -16.49 5.51
CA SER A 260 11.11 -17.83 6.01
C SER A 260 9.60 -18.01 6.11
N ILE A 261 9.08 -19.03 5.45
CA ILE A 261 7.65 -19.31 5.38
C ILE A 261 7.38 -20.58 6.21
N ASP A 262 6.61 -20.43 7.27
CA ASP A 262 6.02 -21.56 7.98
C ASP A 262 4.72 -21.96 7.27
N LEU A 263 4.74 -23.13 6.63
CA LEU A 263 3.62 -23.66 5.87
C LEU A 263 2.53 -24.26 6.77
N LYS A 264 2.81 -24.48 8.06
CA LYS A 264 1.92 -25.12 9.04
C LYS A 264 2.00 -24.43 10.41
N PRO A 265 1.69 -23.12 10.49
CA PRO A 265 1.90 -22.32 11.71
C PRO A 265 1.02 -22.76 12.90
N ALA A 266 -0.09 -23.44 12.64
CA ALA A 266 -0.98 -23.97 13.66
C ALA A 266 -0.41 -25.20 14.41
N LEU A 267 0.70 -25.79 13.93
CA LEU A 267 1.33 -26.97 14.53
C LEU A 267 2.75 -26.62 14.99
N THR A 268 3.10 -27.04 16.19
CA THR A 268 4.49 -27.04 16.65
C THR A 268 5.33 -28.03 15.84
N TYR A 269 6.66 -28.01 16.01
CA TYR A 269 7.54 -28.99 15.34
C TYR A 269 7.18 -30.43 15.75
N GLU A 270 6.90 -30.67 17.02
CA GLU A 270 6.54 -31.99 17.57
C GLU A 270 5.18 -32.46 17.06
N GLU A 271 4.19 -31.56 16.96
CA GLU A 271 2.86 -31.91 16.45
C GLU A 271 2.90 -32.17 14.96
N LEU A 272 3.68 -31.40 14.18
CA LEU A 272 3.85 -31.64 12.76
C LEU A 272 4.62 -32.94 12.50
N ASP A 273 5.63 -33.28 13.30
CA ASP A 273 6.33 -34.56 13.19
C ASP A 273 5.40 -35.76 13.47
N LYS A 274 4.57 -35.68 14.52
CA LYS A 274 3.53 -36.67 14.80
C LYS A 274 2.52 -36.80 13.66
N ARG A 275 2.10 -35.68 13.06
CA ARG A 275 1.19 -35.65 11.92
C ARG A 275 1.81 -36.32 10.69
N VAL A 276 3.04 -35.98 10.33
CA VAL A 276 3.76 -36.59 9.20
C VAL A 276 3.95 -38.09 9.43
N LEU A 277 4.29 -38.49 10.66
CA LEU A 277 4.42 -39.92 11.01
C LEU A 277 3.09 -40.67 10.87
N SER A 278 1.98 -40.06 11.27
CA SER A 278 0.63 -40.63 11.11
C SER A 278 0.26 -40.80 9.64
N ASP A 279 0.51 -39.74 8.81
CA ASP A 279 0.28 -39.79 7.37
C ASP A 279 1.14 -40.88 6.69
N PHE A 280 2.40 -41.05 7.09
CA PHE A 280 3.28 -42.09 6.58
C PHE A 280 2.83 -43.50 6.98
N LYS A 281 2.27 -43.68 8.18
CA LYS A 281 1.65 -44.97 8.58
C LYS A 281 0.42 -45.29 7.71
N LEU A 282 -0.45 -44.29 7.50
CA LEU A 282 -1.66 -44.43 6.68
C LEU A 282 -1.32 -44.79 5.23
N PHE A 283 -0.25 -44.20 4.69
CA PHE A 283 0.18 -44.36 3.30
C PHE A 283 1.42 -45.27 3.16
N SER A 284 1.64 -46.21 4.09
CA SER A 284 2.89 -46.99 4.25
C SER A 284 3.49 -47.58 2.97
N ASN A 285 2.67 -47.93 2.01
CA ASN A 285 3.11 -48.52 0.75
C ASN A 285 3.19 -47.50 -0.42
N LYS A 286 2.80 -46.26 -0.21
CA LYS A 286 2.90 -45.23 -1.25
C LYS A 286 4.34 -44.71 -1.38
N GLU A 287 4.68 -44.28 -2.56
CA GLU A 287 5.87 -43.50 -2.83
C GLU A 287 5.76 -42.13 -2.22
N PHE A 288 6.87 -41.54 -1.77
CA PHE A 288 6.93 -40.26 -1.05
C PHE A 288 6.21 -39.16 -1.81
N LYS A 289 6.42 -39.01 -3.12
CA LYS A 289 5.73 -38.03 -3.98
C LYS A 289 4.20 -38.08 -3.89
N ASN A 290 3.63 -39.25 -3.55
CA ASN A 290 2.17 -39.50 -3.54
C ASN A 290 1.60 -39.42 -2.09
N ALA A 291 2.44 -39.30 -1.06
CA ALA A 291 2.05 -39.35 0.35
C ALA A 291 1.83 -37.98 0.98
N LEU A 292 2.10 -36.88 0.27
CA LEU A 292 2.01 -35.52 0.80
C LEU A 292 0.70 -34.79 0.40
N SER A 293 -0.23 -35.47 -0.28
CA SER A 293 -1.45 -34.87 -0.84
C SER A 293 -2.39 -34.25 0.21
N ASP A 294 -2.43 -34.85 1.42
CA ASP A 294 -3.27 -34.40 2.52
C ASP A 294 -2.61 -33.29 3.36
N LEU A 295 -1.31 -33.08 3.12
CA LEU A 295 -0.50 -32.11 3.85
C LEU A 295 -0.24 -30.83 3.05
N LEU A 296 -0.06 -30.92 1.71
CA LEU A 296 0.40 -29.84 0.87
C LEU A 296 -0.46 -29.65 -0.39
N PRO A 297 -0.57 -28.42 -0.91
CA PRO A 297 -1.13 -28.17 -2.23
C PRO A 297 -0.38 -28.94 -3.32
N LYS A 298 -1.09 -29.49 -4.30
CA LYS A 298 -0.53 -30.33 -5.38
C LYS A 298 0.70 -29.71 -6.05
N LYS A 299 0.66 -28.40 -6.33
CA LYS A 299 1.74 -27.66 -6.99
C LYS A 299 3.01 -27.54 -6.14
N LEU A 300 2.88 -27.58 -4.81
CA LEU A 300 4.00 -27.48 -3.87
C LEU A 300 4.73 -28.81 -3.66
N ILE A 301 4.03 -29.94 -3.83
CA ILE A 301 4.56 -31.30 -3.54
C ILE A 301 5.87 -31.58 -4.29
N PRO A 302 5.99 -31.41 -5.63
CA PRO A 302 7.24 -31.72 -6.34
C PRO A 302 8.43 -30.89 -5.84
N VAL A 303 8.18 -29.64 -5.48
CA VAL A 303 9.22 -28.74 -4.95
C VAL A 303 9.69 -29.22 -3.58
N ILE A 304 8.77 -29.52 -2.67
CA ILE A 304 9.13 -30.00 -1.32
C ILE A 304 9.81 -31.37 -1.39
N VAL A 305 9.36 -32.28 -2.26
CA VAL A 305 10.02 -33.59 -2.47
C VAL A 305 11.47 -33.38 -2.89
N ARG A 306 11.73 -32.55 -3.90
CA ARG A 306 13.09 -32.23 -4.37
C ARG A 306 13.95 -31.62 -3.27
N LEU A 307 13.43 -30.63 -2.54
CA LEU A 307 14.18 -29.90 -1.52
C LEU A 307 14.41 -30.70 -0.22
N SER A 308 13.58 -31.72 0.04
CA SER A 308 13.74 -32.61 1.20
C SER A 308 14.95 -33.55 1.09
N GLY A 309 15.51 -33.74 -0.12
CA GLY A 309 16.57 -34.70 -0.38
C GLY A 309 16.12 -36.17 -0.34
N ILE A 310 14.83 -36.44 -0.09
CA ILE A 310 14.26 -37.79 -0.12
C ILE A 310 13.92 -38.12 -1.57
N LYS A 311 14.36 -39.31 -2.06
CA LYS A 311 14.01 -39.76 -3.41
C LYS A 311 12.50 -39.88 -3.57
N GLU A 312 11.97 -39.42 -4.67
CA GLU A 312 10.52 -39.33 -4.92
C GLU A 312 9.79 -40.69 -4.93
N ASP A 313 10.49 -41.74 -5.35
CA ASP A 313 10.01 -43.15 -5.42
C ASP A 313 10.20 -43.93 -4.11
N THR A 314 10.83 -43.34 -3.10
CA THR A 314 11.01 -43.97 -1.78
C THR A 314 9.67 -44.26 -1.15
N LYS A 315 9.41 -45.54 -0.74
CA LYS A 315 8.23 -45.87 0.04
C LYS A 315 8.30 -45.17 1.43
N VAL A 316 7.20 -44.58 1.87
CA VAL A 316 7.21 -43.77 3.11
C VAL A 316 7.52 -44.57 4.38
N ASN A 317 7.29 -45.89 4.39
CA ASN A 317 7.60 -46.79 5.52
C ASN A 317 9.11 -46.99 5.75
N VAL A 318 9.96 -46.71 4.76
CA VAL A 318 11.43 -46.83 4.87
C VAL A 318 12.12 -45.48 5.08
N ILE A 319 11.37 -44.38 5.15
CA ILE A 319 11.93 -43.04 5.44
C ILE A 319 12.42 -42.99 6.90
N SER A 320 13.68 -42.65 7.08
CA SER A 320 14.28 -42.58 8.43
C SER A 320 13.65 -41.43 9.28
N ALA A 321 13.77 -41.55 10.58
CA ALA A 321 13.34 -40.50 11.51
C ALA A 321 14.08 -39.17 11.27
N GLU A 322 15.34 -39.23 10.88
CA GLU A 322 16.16 -38.05 10.51
C GLU A 322 15.58 -37.35 9.29
N ASN A 323 15.36 -38.07 8.18
CA ASN A 323 14.77 -37.53 6.96
C ASN A 323 13.37 -36.94 7.20
N ARG A 324 12.56 -37.58 8.05
CA ARG A 324 11.26 -37.05 8.46
C ARG A 324 11.41 -35.73 9.24
N LYS A 325 12.34 -35.64 10.18
CA LYS A 325 12.61 -34.39 10.91
C LYS A 325 13.10 -33.28 9.98
N ASN A 326 13.96 -33.60 9.02
CA ASN A 326 14.42 -32.64 8.00
C ASN A 326 13.26 -32.14 7.13
N LEU A 327 12.32 -33.04 6.75
CA LEU A 327 11.09 -32.63 6.06
C LEU A 327 10.24 -31.67 6.92
N VAL A 328 10.05 -32.00 8.22
CA VAL A 328 9.33 -31.13 9.15
C VAL A 328 10.00 -29.76 9.25
N HIS A 329 11.33 -29.73 9.36
CA HIS A 329 12.10 -28.50 9.39
C HIS A 329 11.90 -27.67 8.12
N LEU A 330 11.93 -28.30 6.93
CA LEU A 330 11.67 -27.66 5.65
C LEU A 330 10.25 -27.06 5.58
N LEU A 331 9.25 -27.76 6.11
CA LEU A 331 7.86 -27.27 6.13
C LEU A 331 7.65 -26.09 7.09
N LYS A 332 8.44 -26.02 8.16
CA LYS A 332 8.42 -24.91 9.13
C LYS A 332 9.30 -23.74 8.72
N ASN A 333 10.30 -23.96 7.85
CA ASN A 333 11.26 -22.96 7.39
C ASN A 333 11.47 -23.13 5.87
N PHE A 334 10.46 -22.77 5.09
CA PHE A 334 10.58 -22.73 3.65
C PHE A 334 11.19 -21.40 3.24
N ASP A 335 12.53 -21.39 3.15
CA ASP A 335 13.36 -20.19 3.09
C ASP A 335 13.66 -19.72 1.67
N PHE A 336 13.69 -18.39 1.48
CA PHE A 336 14.08 -17.73 0.26
C PHE A 336 14.99 -16.54 0.56
N SER A 337 16.12 -16.44 -0.13
CA SER A 337 17.05 -15.32 0.00
C SER A 337 16.48 -14.07 -0.68
N VAL A 338 16.38 -12.97 0.04
CA VAL A 338 15.89 -11.70 -0.52
C VAL A 338 16.93 -11.13 -1.50
N LYS A 339 16.52 -10.91 -2.75
CA LYS A 339 17.35 -10.26 -3.76
C LYS A 339 17.12 -8.74 -3.76
N SER A 340 15.88 -8.30 -3.77
CA SER A 340 15.47 -6.89 -3.75
C SER A 340 13.98 -6.76 -3.49
N LEU A 341 13.53 -5.58 -3.16
CA LEU A 341 12.12 -5.19 -3.36
C LEU A 341 11.83 -5.01 -4.85
N ALA A 342 10.56 -5.11 -5.24
CA ALA A 342 10.15 -4.73 -6.58
C ALA A 342 10.44 -3.23 -6.84
N PRO A 343 10.60 -2.79 -8.10
CA PRO A 343 10.76 -1.39 -8.46
C PRO A 343 9.63 -0.53 -7.92
N ILE A 344 9.92 0.75 -7.65
CA ILE A 344 8.95 1.68 -7.05
C ILE A 344 7.74 1.92 -7.95
N GLU A 345 7.91 1.77 -9.25
CA GLU A 345 6.85 1.87 -10.26
C GLU A 345 5.79 0.78 -10.12
N GLU A 346 6.18 -0.39 -9.59
CA GLU A 346 5.31 -1.54 -9.34
C GLU A 346 4.72 -1.54 -7.92
N ALA A 347 5.19 -0.63 -7.05
CA ALA A 347 4.73 -0.56 -5.66
C ALA A 347 3.30 0.00 -5.58
N VAL A 348 2.52 -0.48 -4.62
CA VAL A 348 1.18 0.06 -4.37
C VAL A 348 1.26 1.50 -3.86
N VAL A 349 2.25 1.79 -3.02
CA VAL A 349 2.42 3.07 -2.34
C VAL A 349 3.90 3.49 -2.36
N THR A 350 4.13 4.79 -2.37
CA THR A 350 5.43 5.41 -2.16
C THR A 350 5.64 5.66 -0.65
N SER A 351 6.73 5.17 -0.06
CA SER A 351 7.25 5.61 1.24
C SER A 351 8.29 6.70 1.01
N GLY A 352 8.33 7.74 1.84
CA GLY A 352 9.10 8.95 1.57
C GLY A 352 8.24 10.05 0.95
N GLY A 353 8.80 11.23 0.77
CA GLY A 353 8.08 12.41 0.27
C GLY A 353 8.50 13.68 0.98
N VAL A 354 7.64 14.70 0.98
CA VAL A 354 7.90 15.98 1.67
C VAL A 354 8.03 15.74 3.17
N ASN A 355 9.14 16.21 3.75
CA ASN A 355 9.47 15.97 5.15
C ASN A 355 8.40 16.55 6.08
N VAL A 356 7.74 15.69 6.86
CA VAL A 356 6.65 16.06 7.78
C VAL A 356 7.07 17.06 8.87
N LYS A 357 8.37 17.17 9.21
CA LYS A 357 8.88 18.15 10.16
C LYS A 357 8.67 19.58 9.68
N GLU A 358 8.56 19.79 8.38
CA GLU A 358 8.39 21.07 7.72
C GLU A 358 6.93 21.40 7.37
N ILE A 359 6.01 20.52 7.77
CA ILE A 359 4.56 20.66 7.56
C ILE A 359 3.85 20.77 8.91
N ASN A 360 2.82 21.60 8.97
CA ASN A 360 1.96 21.70 10.15
C ASN A 360 1.02 20.46 10.20
N PRO A 361 1.04 19.65 11.28
CA PRO A 361 0.24 18.42 11.35
C PRO A 361 -1.28 18.66 11.47
N LYS A 362 -1.71 19.88 11.79
CA LYS A 362 -3.14 20.23 11.93
C LYS A 362 -3.75 20.77 10.65
N THR A 363 -2.95 21.43 9.81
CA THR A 363 -3.43 22.15 8.61
C THR A 363 -2.84 21.61 7.32
N PHE A 364 -1.76 20.83 7.38
CA PHE A 364 -0.93 20.42 6.24
C PHE A 364 -0.30 21.59 5.48
N GLU A 365 -0.27 22.76 6.07
CA GLU A 365 0.42 23.94 5.57
C GLU A 365 1.93 23.83 5.76
N SER A 366 2.68 24.33 4.80
CA SER A 366 4.12 24.51 4.91
C SER A 366 4.47 25.41 6.09
N LYS A 367 5.45 25.03 6.90
CA LYS A 367 6.03 25.90 7.93
C LYS A 367 7.00 26.94 7.35
N LYS A 368 7.41 26.78 6.09
CA LYS A 368 8.38 27.66 5.40
C LYS A 368 7.69 28.71 4.54
N VAL A 369 6.53 28.36 3.97
CA VAL A 369 5.82 29.21 3.01
C VAL A 369 4.34 29.24 3.35
N GLN A 370 3.85 30.40 3.78
CA GLN A 370 2.43 30.62 4.09
C GLN A 370 1.54 30.37 2.85
N ASN A 371 0.36 29.77 3.04
CA ASN A 371 -0.62 29.41 2.02
C ASN A 371 -0.14 28.36 1.00
N LEU A 372 0.94 27.62 1.30
CA LEU A 372 1.37 26.45 0.53
C LEU A 372 1.07 25.20 1.35
N TYR A 373 0.33 24.24 0.76
CA TYR A 373 -0.13 23.03 1.43
C TYR A 373 0.34 21.77 0.68
N PHE A 374 0.60 20.67 1.41
CA PHE A 374 0.95 19.37 0.86
C PHE A 374 0.03 18.31 1.45
N ILE A 375 -0.73 17.58 0.61
CA ILE A 375 -1.73 16.60 1.07
C ILE A 375 -1.62 15.27 0.32
N GLY A 376 -2.05 14.19 0.95
CA GLY A 376 -2.00 12.85 0.39
C GLY A 376 -0.58 12.28 0.30
N GLU A 377 -0.36 11.38 -0.65
CA GLU A 377 0.86 10.57 -0.79
C GLU A 377 2.13 11.37 -1.18
N VAL A 378 2.03 12.66 -1.44
CA VAL A 378 3.21 13.54 -1.64
C VAL A 378 3.96 13.78 -0.34
N VAL A 379 3.30 13.60 0.81
CA VAL A 379 3.87 13.75 2.16
C VAL A 379 4.52 12.44 2.59
N ASP A 380 5.62 12.48 3.34
CA ASP A 380 6.31 11.30 3.88
C ASP A 380 5.48 10.57 4.94
N VAL A 381 4.40 9.93 4.49
CA VAL A 381 3.52 9.08 5.32
C VAL A 381 3.04 7.91 4.49
N ASP A 382 3.19 6.70 5.01
CA ASP A 382 2.63 5.48 4.42
C ASP A 382 2.10 4.52 5.50
N ALA A 383 1.15 3.69 5.11
CA ALA A 383 0.46 2.74 5.98
C ALA A 383 0.33 1.38 5.30
N TYR A 384 -0.06 0.36 6.07
CA TYR A 384 -0.35 -0.97 5.54
C TYR A 384 -1.49 -0.98 4.52
N THR A 385 -1.68 -2.13 3.86
CA THR A 385 -2.86 -2.37 3.01
C THR A 385 -4.12 -2.42 3.87
N GLY A 386 -5.29 -2.14 3.26
CA GLY A 386 -6.55 -2.25 3.99
C GLY A 386 -7.43 -1.00 3.98
N GLY A 387 -7.10 0.01 3.17
CA GLY A 387 -7.82 1.28 3.08
C GLY A 387 -7.12 2.44 3.78
N PHE A 388 -6.07 2.16 4.56
CA PHE A 388 -5.37 3.15 5.38
C PHE A 388 -4.74 4.28 4.58
N ASN A 389 -4.07 3.99 3.45
CA ASN A 389 -3.43 5.02 2.62
C ASN A 389 -4.44 5.99 1.97
N LEU A 390 -5.63 5.50 1.60
CA LEU A 390 -6.70 6.39 1.13
C LEU A 390 -7.26 7.23 2.27
N GLN A 391 -7.44 6.68 3.48
CA GLN A 391 -7.86 7.47 4.63
C GLN A 391 -6.85 8.56 4.98
N ILE A 392 -5.54 8.30 4.91
CA ILE A 392 -4.49 9.33 5.05
C ILE A 392 -4.72 10.45 4.03
N ALA A 393 -5.02 10.09 2.78
CA ALA A 393 -5.30 11.07 1.73
C ALA A 393 -6.57 11.89 2.03
N TRP A 394 -7.63 11.25 2.52
CA TRP A 394 -8.87 11.92 2.91
C TRP A 394 -8.68 12.87 4.11
N SER A 395 -8.09 12.36 5.19
CA SER A 395 -7.90 13.14 6.42
C SER A 395 -7.00 14.35 6.21
N SER A 396 -5.91 14.20 5.43
CA SER A 396 -5.03 15.32 5.07
C SER A 396 -5.73 16.36 4.19
N ALA A 397 -6.58 15.91 3.26
CA ALA A 397 -7.35 16.77 2.38
C ALA A 397 -8.34 17.65 3.18
N VAL A 398 -9.08 17.03 4.11
CA VAL A 398 -10.04 17.76 4.96
C VAL A 398 -9.35 18.71 5.92
N ALA A 399 -8.19 18.33 6.47
CA ALA A 399 -7.41 19.21 7.33
C ALA A 399 -6.98 20.50 6.60
N ALA A 400 -6.48 20.39 5.36
CA ALA A 400 -6.13 21.53 4.53
C ALA A 400 -7.36 22.34 4.09
N ALA A 401 -8.45 21.67 3.69
CA ALA A 401 -9.68 22.35 3.28
C ALA A 401 -10.28 23.19 4.41
N ARG A 402 -10.29 22.68 5.65
CA ARG A 402 -10.76 23.42 6.82
C ARG A 402 -9.88 24.63 7.14
N ALA A 403 -8.57 24.53 6.95
CA ALA A 403 -7.65 25.65 7.14
C ALA A 403 -7.89 26.77 6.11
N LEU A 404 -8.12 26.40 4.85
CA LEU A 404 -8.38 27.30 3.73
C LEU A 404 -9.81 27.89 3.72
N SER A 405 -10.72 27.36 4.54
CA SER A 405 -12.11 27.83 4.65
C SER A 405 -12.34 28.84 5.79
N ARG A 406 -11.31 29.12 6.57
CA ARG A 406 -11.31 30.14 7.65
C ARG A 406 -11.05 31.52 7.08
#